data_c470a460d324684a39c019ae5034f1fc
#
_entry.id   c470a460d324684a39c019ae5034f1fc
#
_cell.length_a   1.000
_cell.length_b   1.000
_cell.length_c   1.000
_cell.angle_alpha   90.00
_cell.angle_beta   90.00
_cell.angle_gamma   90.00
#
_symmetry.space_group_name_H-M   'P 1'
#
loop_
_entity.id
_entity.type
_entity.pdbx_description
1 polymer ?
#
loop_
_entity_poly.entity_id
_entity_poly.type
_entity_poly.pdbx_seq_one_letter_code
_entity_poly.pdbx_strand_id
1 'polypeptide(L)'
;SPERETFISEIGEEVGEVALWAFYVIYLRTLLKLLLGKGSLSKRLLPDRTIITHPTRVKLVIGYLDRTHIYFGIAAIALVLLHIRMMGLHTEVWFFPAVLVLVLWQGLFGAFISWRFLPGDVRRLSYMVHAQLITGIGIGIFAYFGHVLLDD
;
A
#
# COMPACT_ATOMS: atom_id res chain seq x y z
N SER A 1 31.73 10.90 2.80
CA SER A 1 32.48 10.27 3.88
C SER A 1 31.73 9.05 4.42
N PRO A 2 32.43 8.11 5.03
CA PRO A 2 31.77 6.93 5.62
C PRO A 2 30.73 7.30 6.69
N GLU A 3 31.00 8.33 7.48
CA GLU A 3 30.07 8.81 8.52
C GLU A 3 28.78 9.35 7.90
N ARG A 4 28.90 10.10 6.81
CA ARG A 4 27.75 10.63 6.09
C ARG A 4 26.92 9.51 5.47
N GLU A 5 27.56 8.51 4.88
CA GLU A 5 26.88 7.34 4.29
C GLU A 5 26.13 6.55 5.34
N THR A 6 26.74 6.34 6.52
CA THR A 6 26.09 5.68 7.64
C THR A 6 24.87 6.45 8.14
N PHE A 7 24.98 7.78 8.26
CA PHE A 7 23.88 8.64 8.69
C PHE A 7 22.72 8.58 7.71
N ILE A 8 23.00 8.68 6.40
CA ILE A 8 21.97 8.58 5.35
C ILE A 8 21.30 7.20 5.39
N SER A 9 22.07 6.15 5.58
CA SER A 9 21.55 4.77 5.67
C SER A 9 20.62 4.61 6.87
N GLU A 10 20.99 5.12 8.03
CA GLU A 10 20.15 5.06 9.24
C GLU A 10 18.83 5.81 9.04
N ILE A 11 18.87 7.01 8.46
CA ILE A 11 17.65 7.75 8.14
C ILE A 11 16.82 7.01 7.10
N GLY A 12 17.46 6.43 6.09
CA GLY A 12 16.79 5.65 5.06
C GLY A 12 16.03 4.45 5.63
N GLU A 13 16.59 3.75 6.60
CA GLU A 13 15.91 2.67 7.31
C GLU A 13 14.67 3.17 8.05
N GLU A 14 14.78 4.29 8.77
CA GLU A 14 13.64 4.89 9.47
C GLU A 14 12.53 5.33 8.49
N VAL A 15 12.91 5.91 7.37
CA VAL A 15 11.95 6.31 6.31
C VAL A 15 11.22 5.07 5.79
N GLY A 16 11.93 3.96 5.58
CA GLY A 16 11.35 2.69 5.14
C GLY A 16 10.35 2.15 6.16
N GLU A 17 10.66 2.25 7.45
CA GLU A 17 9.77 1.81 8.53
C GLU A 17 8.49 2.66 8.57
N VAL A 18 8.61 3.98 8.44
CA VAL A 18 7.43 4.86 8.38
C VAL A 18 6.58 4.55 7.15
N ALA A 19 7.21 4.26 6.00
CA ALA A 19 6.51 3.83 4.80
C ALA A 19 5.71 2.55 5.05
N LEU A 20 6.30 1.58 5.74
CA LEU A 20 5.63 0.32 6.10
C LEU A 20 4.38 0.59 6.95
N TRP A 21 4.48 1.45 7.95
CA TRP A 21 3.33 1.85 8.78
C TRP A 21 2.25 2.53 7.97
N ALA A 22 2.61 3.38 7.00
CA ALA A 22 1.64 4.01 6.10
C ALA A 22 0.88 2.95 5.28
N PHE A 23 1.58 1.92 4.79
CA PHE A 23 0.93 0.80 4.08
C PHE A 23 0.01 0.00 5.01
N TYR A 24 0.41 -0.25 6.25
CA TYR A 24 -0.46 -0.93 7.21
C TYR A 24 -1.76 -0.16 7.44
N VAL A 25 -1.69 1.16 7.58
CA VAL A 25 -2.88 2.01 7.73
C VAL A 25 -3.79 1.89 6.50
N ILE A 26 -3.23 1.93 5.31
CA ILE A 26 -3.98 1.80 4.05
C ILE A 26 -4.72 0.46 3.99
N TYR A 27 -4.02 -0.62 4.25
CA TYR A 27 -4.61 -1.97 4.17
C TYR A 27 -5.50 -2.31 5.35
N LEU A 28 -5.36 -1.63 6.49
CA LEU A 28 -6.29 -1.75 7.61
C LEU A 28 -7.71 -1.39 7.18
N ARG A 29 -7.88 -0.33 6.40
CA ARG A 29 -9.18 0.03 5.82
C ARG A 29 -9.78 -1.12 5.02
N THR A 30 -8.99 -1.72 4.14
CA THR A 30 -9.42 -2.87 3.32
C THR A 30 -9.82 -4.05 4.20
N LEU A 31 -9.00 -4.37 5.20
CA LEU A 31 -9.27 -5.46 6.13
C LEU A 31 -10.56 -5.22 6.92
N LEU A 32 -10.74 -4.04 7.48
CA LEU A 32 -11.92 -3.72 8.26
C LEU A 32 -13.20 -3.78 7.42
N LYS A 33 -13.15 -3.28 6.19
CA LYS A 33 -14.29 -3.39 5.26
C LYS A 33 -14.59 -4.84 4.92
N LEU A 34 -13.58 -5.66 4.70
CA LEU A 34 -13.74 -7.09 4.45
C LEU A 34 -14.42 -7.77 5.63
N LEU A 35 -13.94 -7.52 6.85
CA LEU A 35 -14.48 -8.13 8.07
C LEU A 35 -15.92 -7.67 8.37
N LEU A 36 -16.30 -6.47 7.96
CA LEU A 36 -17.67 -5.97 8.09
C LEU A 36 -18.61 -6.44 6.98
N GLY A 37 -18.12 -7.19 6.00
CA GLY A 37 -18.92 -7.62 4.87
C GLY A 37 -19.27 -6.50 3.91
N LYS A 38 -18.47 -5.42 3.86
CA LYS A 38 -18.72 -4.26 3.01
C LYS A 38 -17.81 -4.21 1.79
N GLY A 39 -18.36 -3.70 0.69
CA GLY A 39 -17.62 -3.50 -0.56
C GLY A 39 -17.53 -4.73 -1.44
N SER A 40 -17.01 -4.55 -2.65
CA SER A 40 -16.93 -5.59 -3.67
C SER A 40 -16.00 -6.73 -3.29
N LEU A 41 -14.91 -6.44 -2.57
CA LEU A 41 -13.96 -7.44 -2.13
C LEU A 41 -14.61 -8.42 -1.14
N SER A 42 -15.36 -7.89 -0.17
CA SER A 42 -16.08 -8.71 0.81
C SER A 42 -17.11 -9.60 0.13
N LYS A 43 -17.84 -9.08 -0.85
CA LYS A 43 -18.84 -9.87 -1.59
C LYS A 43 -18.22 -11.04 -2.34
N ARG A 44 -16.98 -10.87 -2.84
CA ARG A 44 -16.27 -11.93 -3.56
C ARG A 44 -15.68 -12.99 -2.64
N LEU A 45 -15.11 -12.58 -1.50
CA LEU A 45 -14.38 -13.46 -0.59
C LEU A 45 -15.24 -14.03 0.52
N LEU A 46 -16.22 -13.26 1.01
CA LEU A 46 -17.10 -13.63 2.12
C LEU A 46 -18.57 -13.31 1.76
N PRO A 47 -19.14 -13.98 0.74
CA PRO A 47 -20.44 -13.58 0.18
C PRO A 47 -21.59 -13.58 1.19
N ASP A 48 -21.62 -14.51 2.15
CA ASP A 48 -22.73 -14.69 3.08
C ASP A 48 -22.32 -14.51 4.55
N ARG A 49 -21.16 -13.89 4.81
CA ARG A 49 -20.62 -13.78 6.17
C ARG A 49 -20.19 -12.38 6.52
N THR A 50 -20.54 -11.98 7.73
CA THR A 50 -20.02 -10.79 8.38
C THR A 50 -19.33 -11.23 9.67
N ILE A 51 -18.01 -11.02 9.77
CA ILE A 51 -17.24 -11.42 10.94
C ILE A 51 -17.45 -10.45 12.09
N ILE A 52 -17.54 -9.15 11.77
CA ILE A 52 -17.82 -8.09 12.76
C ILE A 52 -19.22 -7.54 12.51
N THR A 53 -20.13 -7.69 13.48
CA THR A 53 -21.48 -7.13 13.40
C THR A 53 -21.56 -5.82 14.17
N HIS A 54 -21.80 -4.71 13.44
CA HIS A 54 -22.15 -3.38 13.95
C HIS A 54 -21.30 -2.72 15.06
N PRO A 55 -19.98 -2.84 15.12
CA PRO A 55 -19.27 -2.03 16.08
C PRO A 55 -19.21 -0.59 15.56
N THR A 56 -19.89 0.31 16.23
CA THR A 56 -19.91 1.74 15.89
C THR A 56 -18.51 2.33 15.79
N ARG A 57 -17.61 1.92 16.68
CA ARG A 57 -16.20 2.36 16.65
C ARG A 57 -15.49 1.97 15.38
N VAL A 58 -15.70 0.74 14.87
CA VAL A 58 -15.09 0.29 13.62
C VAL A 58 -15.60 1.10 12.43
N LYS A 59 -16.88 1.44 12.39
CA LYS A 59 -17.45 2.30 11.36
C LYS A 59 -16.85 3.70 11.37
N LEU A 60 -16.60 4.26 12.55
CA LEU A 60 -15.94 5.56 12.69
C LEU A 60 -14.49 5.51 12.18
N VAL A 61 -13.76 4.46 12.51
CA VAL A 61 -12.40 4.24 12.02
C VAL A 61 -12.38 4.11 10.50
N ILE A 62 -13.28 3.32 9.92
CA ILE A 62 -13.39 3.17 8.46
C ILE A 62 -13.69 4.51 7.82
N GLY A 63 -14.60 5.30 8.38
CA GLY A 63 -14.91 6.64 7.86
C GLY A 63 -13.70 7.57 7.84
N TYR A 64 -12.90 7.54 8.90
CA TYR A 64 -11.64 8.29 8.97
C TYR A 64 -10.64 7.80 7.91
N LEU A 65 -10.46 6.49 7.79
CA LEU A 65 -9.55 5.90 6.80
C LEU A 65 -10.00 6.16 5.36
N ASP A 66 -11.31 6.18 5.09
CA ASP A 66 -11.86 6.56 3.79
C ASP A 66 -11.51 8.00 3.43
N ARG A 67 -11.67 8.94 4.37
CA ARG A 67 -11.38 10.36 4.13
C ARG A 67 -9.89 10.64 3.94
N THR A 68 -9.03 9.86 4.56
CA THR A 68 -7.57 10.07 4.55
C THR A 68 -6.82 9.15 3.60
N HIS A 69 -7.52 8.25 2.91
CA HIS A 69 -6.90 7.21 2.06
C HIS A 69 -5.96 7.80 1.01
N ILE A 70 -6.36 8.85 0.31
CA ILE A 70 -5.54 9.49 -0.74
C ILE A 70 -4.26 10.06 -0.12
N TYR A 71 -4.37 10.72 1.02
CA TYR A 71 -3.21 11.33 1.70
C TYR A 71 -2.22 10.27 2.18
N PHE A 72 -2.71 9.21 2.80
CA PHE A 72 -1.85 8.08 3.21
C PHE A 72 -1.23 7.36 2.01
N GLY A 73 -1.97 7.23 0.91
CA GLY A 73 -1.47 6.64 -0.31
C GLY A 73 -0.33 7.45 -0.93
N ILE A 74 -0.50 8.75 -1.05
CA ILE A 74 0.54 9.65 -1.56
C ILE A 74 1.76 9.62 -0.63
N ALA A 75 1.54 9.70 0.68
CA ALA A 75 2.62 9.67 1.65
C ALA A 75 3.39 8.34 1.60
N ALA A 76 2.70 7.22 1.49
CA ALA A 76 3.32 5.91 1.41
C ALA A 76 4.23 5.78 0.17
N ILE A 77 3.74 6.22 -0.99
CA ILE A 77 4.52 6.18 -2.23
C ILE A 77 5.72 7.11 -2.14
N ALA A 78 5.54 8.34 -1.66
CA ALA A 78 6.62 9.30 -1.51
C ALA A 78 7.71 8.77 -0.56
N LEU A 79 7.31 8.15 0.55
CA LEU A 79 8.24 7.59 1.53
C LEU A 79 8.99 6.38 0.97
N VAL A 80 8.33 5.52 0.19
CA VAL A 80 9.00 4.39 -0.48
C VAL A 80 10.03 4.90 -1.48
N LEU A 81 9.69 5.91 -2.29
CA LEU A 81 10.62 6.48 -3.25
C LEU A 81 11.81 7.14 -2.56
N LEU A 82 11.56 7.86 -1.46
CA LEU A 82 12.63 8.45 -0.65
C LEU A 82 13.52 7.36 -0.02
N HIS A 83 12.91 6.32 0.52
CA HIS A 83 13.64 5.17 1.08
C HIS A 83 14.58 4.54 0.04
N ILE A 84 14.07 4.29 -1.17
CA ILE A 84 14.87 3.76 -2.27
C ILE A 84 16.00 4.73 -2.66
N ARG A 85 15.71 6.03 -2.69
CA ARG A 85 16.72 7.05 -3.02
C ARG A 85 17.86 7.05 -2.00
N MET A 86 17.53 6.85 -0.72
CA MET A 86 18.53 6.87 0.36
C MET A 86 19.30 5.56 0.48
N MET A 87 18.63 4.42 0.27
CA MET A 87 19.23 3.09 0.43
C MET A 87 19.78 2.51 -0.88
N GLY A 88 19.35 3.03 -2.02
CA GLY A 88 19.63 2.46 -3.33
C GLY A 88 18.66 1.34 -3.72
N LEU A 89 18.44 1.19 -5.01
CA LEU A 89 17.66 0.07 -5.55
C LEU A 89 18.62 -1.09 -5.88
N HIS A 90 18.56 -2.12 -5.05
CA HIS A 90 19.40 -3.31 -5.20
C HIS A 90 18.81 -4.23 -6.27
N THR A 91 19.13 -3.99 -7.53
CA THR A 91 18.58 -4.73 -8.67
C THR A 91 19.05 -6.19 -8.73
N GLU A 92 20.13 -6.52 -8.04
CA GLU A 92 20.60 -7.90 -7.88
C GLU A 92 19.61 -8.78 -7.12
N VAL A 93 18.75 -8.17 -6.31
CA VAL A 93 17.63 -8.83 -5.65
C VAL A 93 16.37 -8.41 -6.38
N TRP A 94 15.86 -9.25 -7.27
CA TRP A 94 14.75 -8.91 -8.18
C TRP A 94 13.45 -8.53 -7.44
N PHE A 95 13.30 -8.94 -6.19
CA PHE A 95 12.13 -8.58 -5.38
C PHE A 95 11.98 -7.06 -5.20
N PHE A 96 13.08 -6.32 -5.11
CA PHE A 96 13.01 -4.85 -4.92
C PHE A 96 12.45 -4.13 -6.15
N PRO A 97 12.95 -4.38 -7.38
CA PRO A 97 12.29 -3.82 -8.55
C PRO A 97 10.82 -4.23 -8.68
N ALA A 98 10.48 -5.46 -8.30
CA ALA A 98 9.09 -5.93 -8.32
C ALA A 98 8.21 -5.12 -7.36
N VAL A 99 8.67 -4.85 -6.14
CA VAL A 99 7.96 -4.00 -5.17
C VAL A 99 7.76 -2.60 -5.74
N LEU A 100 8.80 -2.00 -6.32
CA LEU A 100 8.72 -0.67 -6.91
C LEU A 100 7.65 -0.62 -8.02
N VAL A 101 7.65 -1.61 -8.91
CA VAL A 101 6.65 -1.69 -9.98
C VAL A 101 5.24 -1.81 -9.40
N LEU A 102 5.03 -2.65 -8.41
CA LEU A 102 3.71 -2.84 -7.79
C LEU A 102 3.23 -1.59 -7.06
N VAL A 103 4.12 -0.89 -6.36
CA VAL A 103 3.78 0.36 -5.65
C VAL A 103 3.39 1.44 -6.66
N LEU A 104 4.16 1.61 -7.74
CA LEU A 104 3.85 2.58 -8.79
C LEU A 104 2.56 2.21 -9.53
N TRP A 105 2.30 0.93 -9.75
CA TRP A 105 1.06 0.41 -10.31
C TRP A 105 -0.14 0.81 -9.46
N GLN A 106 -0.07 0.59 -8.16
CA GLN A 106 -1.12 0.99 -7.23
C GLN A 106 -1.35 2.49 -7.23
N GLY A 107 -0.27 3.27 -7.22
CA GLY A 107 -0.35 4.73 -7.27
C GLY A 107 -0.97 5.24 -8.57
N LEU A 108 -0.59 4.67 -9.69
CA LEU A 108 -1.09 5.06 -11.01
C LEU A 108 -2.61 4.83 -11.11
N PHE A 109 -3.09 3.64 -10.75
CA PHE A 109 -4.51 3.33 -10.82
C PHE A 109 -5.31 4.08 -9.76
N GLY A 110 -4.74 4.35 -8.59
CA GLY A 110 -5.34 5.24 -7.60
C GLY A 110 -5.50 6.67 -8.15
N ALA A 111 -4.50 7.19 -8.84
CA ALA A 111 -4.57 8.50 -9.50
C ALA A 111 -5.66 8.53 -10.57
N PHE A 112 -5.80 7.49 -11.37
CA PHE A 112 -6.84 7.40 -12.40
C PHE A 112 -8.24 7.40 -11.80
N ILE A 113 -8.45 6.75 -10.67
CA ILE A 113 -9.74 6.79 -9.95
C ILE A 113 -10.06 8.22 -9.52
N SER A 114 -9.07 8.96 -9.04
CA SER A 114 -9.24 10.32 -8.54
C SER A 114 -9.38 11.37 -9.64
N TRP A 115 -9.02 11.04 -10.86
CA TRP A 115 -9.01 11.98 -11.98
C TRP A 115 -10.40 12.06 -12.64
N ARG A 116 -11.15 13.06 -12.25
CA ARG A 116 -12.55 13.24 -12.71
C ARG A 116 -12.70 13.48 -14.22
N PHE A 117 -11.65 13.88 -14.93
CA PHE A 117 -11.69 14.14 -16.38
C PHE A 117 -11.50 12.87 -17.22
N LEU A 118 -11.15 11.74 -16.62
CA LEU A 118 -11.04 10.48 -17.34
C LEU A 118 -12.42 9.91 -17.65
N PRO A 119 -12.56 9.19 -18.79
CA PRO A 119 -13.82 8.49 -19.11
C PRO A 119 -14.24 7.54 -17.99
N GLY A 120 -15.54 7.37 -17.79
CA GLY A 120 -16.09 6.51 -16.74
C GLY A 120 -15.63 5.06 -16.83
N ASP A 121 -15.45 4.54 -18.06
CA ASP A 121 -14.98 3.17 -18.27
C ASP A 121 -13.54 2.98 -17.79
N VAL A 122 -12.68 3.96 -18.05
CA VAL A 122 -11.28 3.94 -17.57
C VAL A 122 -11.23 4.02 -16.05
N ARG A 123 -12.05 4.88 -15.45
CA ARG A 123 -12.11 5.00 -13.99
C ARG A 123 -12.62 3.74 -13.33
N ARG A 124 -13.63 3.09 -13.91
CA ARG A 124 -14.17 1.82 -13.39
C ARG A 124 -13.14 0.70 -13.47
N LEU A 125 -12.45 0.56 -14.61
CA LEU A 125 -11.38 -0.41 -14.76
C LEU A 125 -10.25 -0.15 -13.75
N SER A 126 -9.88 1.12 -13.58
CA SER A 126 -8.85 1.52 -12.63
C SER A 126 -9.23 1.17 -11.20
N TYR A 127 -10.50 1.34 -10.83
CA TYR A 127 -10.99 0.91 -9.52
C TYR A 127 -10.86 -0.60 -9.34
N MET A 128 -11.25 -1.39 -10.34
CA MET A 128 -11.16 -2.85 -10.27
C MET A 128 -9.72 -3.33 -10.11
N VAL A 129 -8.78 -2.70 -10.81
CA VAL A 129 -7.35 -3.04 -10.73
C VAL A 129 -6.76 -2.61 -9.38
N HIS A 130 -7.04 -1.37 -8.96
CA HIS A 130 -6.51 -0.79 -7.72
C HIS A 130 -7.01 -1.52 -6.47
N ALA A 131 -8.25 -1.98 -6.47
CA ALA A 131 -8.89 -2.61 -5.32
C ALA A 131 -8.54 -4.10 -5.16
N GLN A 132 -7.46 -4.59 -5.77
CA GLN A 132 -7.04 -5.98 -5.65
C GLN A 132 -6.18 -6.19 -4.41
N LEU A 133 -6.66 -7.04 -3.51
CA LEU A 133 -5.91 -7.40 -2.30
C LEU A 133 -4.59 -8.09 -2.62
N ILE A 134 -4.55 -8.87 -3.70
CA ILE A 134 -3.35 -9.61 -4.09
C ILE A 134 -2.14 -8.71 -4.38
N THR A 135 -2.37 -7.50 -4.89
CA THR A 135 -1.29 -6.53 -5.11
C THR A 135 -0.64 -6.12 -3.80
N GLY A 136 -1.45 -5.85 -2.77
CA GLY A 136 -0.94 -5.52 -1.44
C GLY A 136 -0.19 -6.67 -0.79
N ILE A 137 -0.72 -7.89 -0.92
CA ILE A 137 -0.04 -9.09 -0.44
C ILE A 137 1.29 -9.28 -1.15
N GLY A 138 1.32 -9.08 -2.48
CA GLY A 138 2.54 -9.17 -3.27
C GLY A 138 3.59 -8.15 -2.84
N ILE A 139 3.21 -6.90 -2.61
CA ILE A 139 4.11 -5.86 -2.10
C ILE A 139 4.73 -6.30 -0.77
N GLY A 140 3.91 -6.76 0.17
CA GLY A 140 4.38 -7.19 1.48
C GLY A 140 5.34 -8.37 1.41
N ILE A 141 4.99 -9.41 0.66
CA ILE A 141 5.80 -10.62 0.51
C ILE A 141 7.13 -10.29 -0.17
N PHE A 142 7.12 -9.57 -1.27
CA PHE A 142 8.33 -9.26 -2.02
C PHE A 142 9.26 -8.32 -1.22
N ALA A 143 8.70 -7.34 -0.51
CA ALA A 143 9.48 -6.47 0.36
C ALA A 143 10.15 -7.26 1.47
N TYR A 144 9.41 -8.14 2.13
CA TYR A 144 9.94 -8.97 3.22
C TYR A 144 11.07 -9.88 2.73
N PHE A 145 10.82 -10.68 1.69
CA PHE A 145 11.83 -11.61 1.19
C PHE A 145 13.03 -10.88 0.56
N GLY A 146 12.80 -9.75 -0.09
CA GLY A 146 13.89 -8.93 -0.61
C GLY A 146 14.84 -8.49 0.49
N HIS A 147 14.31 -7.99 1.61
CA HIS A 147 15.14 -7.57 2.75
C HIS A 147 15.84 -8.75 3.41
N VAL A 148 15.18 -9.89 3.55
CA VAL A 148 15.81 -11.11 4.10
C VAL A 148 16.98 -11.56 3.23
N LEU A 149 16.81 -11.56 1.90
CA LEU A 149 17.88 -11.95 0.98
C LEU A 149 19.03 -10.94 0.95
N LEU A 150 18.74 -9.66 1.14
CA LEU A 150 19.77 -8.63 1.18
C LEU A 150 20.63 -8.73 2.45
N ASP A 151 19.99 -9.03 3.58
CA ASP A 151 20.69 -9.13 4.87
C ASP A 151 21.51 -10.42 5.00
N ASP A 152 21.23 -11.44 4.20
CA ASP A 152 22.04 -12.65 4.13
C ASP A 152 23.29 -12.44 3.26
#